data_7c73e2a310dacfd5bef1f40b84aacc69
#
_entry.id   7c73e2a310dacfd5bef1f40b84aacc69
#
_cell.length_a   1.000
_cell.length_b   1.000
_cell.length_c   1.000
_cell.angle_alpha   90.00
_cell.angle_beta   90.00
_cell.angle_gamma   90.00
#
_symmetry.space_group_name_H-M   'P 1'
#
loop_
_entity.id
_entity.type
_entity.pdbx_description
1 polymer ?
#
loop_
_entity_poly.entity_id
_entity_poly.type
_entity_poly.pdbx_seq_one_letter_code
_entity_poly.pdbx_strand_id
1 'polypeptide(L)'
;MDTSAPTSEACANCNAAITGGQNYCPLCGQKTPTPRLTVHEIGMEFIHALAHVDRSALSLIWQLIIRPGVVAHDYVTGKRKRYFGPFAFLVVTVAFTSAVIALSGFQAVTSDAPNGLASFLQHHINLLFFVDVPLLAAICRLVGIREPFNFAEYLVLSSYLAGLHTLFYAFVVIPVWYVLRADPELLTRLFYVSLAFGPLYVAYGMYQFLPGRRFSSAIKGLVASLLTQVATQALVILMGYLFL
;
A
#
# COMPACT_ATOMS: atom_id res chain seq x y z
N MET A 1 -40.37 33.10 9.87
CA MET A 1 -39.95 31.83 10.50
C MET A 1 -39.70 30.89 9.35
N ASP A 2 -38.42 30.88 8.85
CA ASP A 2 -37.99 30.00 7.79
C ASP A 2 -37.72 28.62 8.37
N THR A 3 -38.66 27.70 8.24
CA THR A 3 -38.48 26.29 8.56
C THR A 3 -37.91 25.59 7.33
N SER A 4 -36.64 25.86 6.98
CA SER A 4 -35.89 25.01 6.12
C SER A 4 -35.65 23.70 6.87
N ALA A 5 -36.32 22.61 6.43
CA ALA A 5 -36.10 21.28 6.96
C ALA A 5 -34.59 20.97 6.91
N PRO A 6 -33.98 20.41 7.96
CA PRO A 6 -32.55 20.06 7.94
C PRO A 6 -32.32 19.06 6.83
N THR A 7 -31.49 19.42 5.85
CA THR A 7 -31.07 18.50 4.82
C THR A 7 -30.33 17.36 5.49
N SER A 8 -30.92 16.18 5.56
CA SER A 8 -30.31 14.98 6.12
C SER A 8 -29.30 14.45 5.09
N GLU A 9 -28.01 14.65 5.35
CA GLU A 9 -26.94 14.02 4.59
C GLU A 9 -26.77 12.58 5.07
N ALA A 10 -26.53 11.64 4.15
CA ALA A 10 -26.26 10.25 4.49
C ALA A 10 -24.78 10.05 4.81
N CYS A 11 -24.46 9.26 5.83
CA CYS A 11 -23.11 8.90 6.18
C CYS A 11 -22.43 8.11 5.05
N ALA A 12 -21.27 8.57 4.57
CA ALA A 12 -20.51 7.91 3.50
C ALA A 12 -20.09 6.46 3.85
N ASN A 13 -19.98 6.12 5.15
CA ASN A 13 -19.56 4.79 5.59
C ASN A 13 -20.70 3.80 5.80
N CYS A 14 -21.81 4.22 6.45
CA CYS A 14 -22.90 3.31 6.85
C CYS A 14 -24.28 3.69 6.32
N ASN A 15 -24.40 4.78 5.53
CA ASN A 15 -25.63 5.33 4.97
C ASN A 15 -26.68 5.79 6.02
N ALA A 16 -26.33 5.87 7.31
CA ALA A 16 -27.22 6.41 8.32
C ALA A 16 -27.51 7.89 8.04
N ALA A 17 -28.74 8.33 8.29
CA ALA A 17 -29.12 9.75 8.19
C ALA A 17 -28.36 10.57 9.24
N ILE A 18 -27.74 11.68 8.80
CA ILE A 18 -27.04 12.61 9.65
C ILE A 18 -27.88 13.89 9.71
N THR A 19 -28.24 14.31 10.90
CA THR A 19 -28.92 15.60 11.13
C THR A 19 -27.88 16.73 11.10
N GLY A 20 -28.25 17.88 10.52
CA GLY A 20 -27.34 19.01 10.36
C GLY A 20 -26.64 19.42 11.65
N GLY A 21 -25.32 19.67 11.58
CA GLY A 21 -24.49 20.09 12.70
C GLY A 21 -23.77 18.96 13.46
N GLN A 22 -23.97 17.72 13.12
CA GLN A 22 -23.22 16.59 13.72
C GLN A 22 -21.85 16.43 13.11
N ASN A 23 -20.79 16.50 13.92
CA ASN A 23 -19.41 16.31 13.50
C ASN A 23 -19.03 14.81 13.33
N TYR A 24 -19.84 13.89 13.83
CA TYR A 24 -19.64 12.45 13.76
C TYR A 24 -20.95 11.72 13.54
N CYS A 25 -20.90 10.64 12.75
CA CYS A 25 -22.06 9.76 12.57
C CYS A 25 -22.39 9.05 13.89
N PRO A 26 -23.65 9.12 14.40
CA PRO A 26 -24.03 8.51 15.67
C PRO A 26 -23.98 6.98 15.62
N LEU A 27 -24.08 6.36 14.43
CA LEU A 27 -24.12 4.91 14.28
C LEU A 27 -22.71 4.28 14.16
N CYS A 28 -21.80 4.88 13.40
CA CYS A 28 -20.49 4.27 13.12
C CYS A 28 -19.29 5.11 13.58
N GLY A 29 -19.51 6.33 14.11
CA GLY A 29 -18.44 7.22 14.55
C GLY A 29 -17.58 7.81 13.43
N GLN A 30 -18.01 7.73 12.15
CA GLN A 30 -17.33 8.38 11.03
C GLN A 30 -17.44 9.89 11.17
N LYS A 31 -16.33 10.63 10.98
CA LYS A 31 -16.33 12.09 10.94
C LYS A 31 -17.17 12.58 9.76
N THR A 32 -17.99 13.60 10.00
CA THR A 32 -18.91 14.20 9.04
C THR A 32 -18.79 15.73 9.08
N PRO A 33 -18.74 16.41 7.93
CA PRO A 33 -18.57 15.85 6.59
C PRO A 33 -17.24 15.13 6.45
N THR A 34 -17.15 14.17 5.51
CA THR A 34 -15.89 13.46 5.23
C THR A 34 -15.15 14.24 4.14
N PRO A 35 -14.09 15.01 4.46
CA PRO A 35 -13.36 15.78 3.47
C PRO A 35 -12.57 14.87 2.52
N ARG A 36 -12.21 15.40 1.34
CA ARG A 36 -11.32 14.74 0.41
C ARG A 36 -9.94 14.55 1.05
N LEU A 37 -9.33 13.38 0.82
CA LEU A 37 -8.03 13.05 1.43
C LEU A 37 -6.93 14.00 1.01
N THR A 38 -6.17 14.47 2.00
CA THR A 38 -4.93 15.22 1.86
C THR A 38 -3.80 14.47 2.56
N VAL A 39 -2.54 14.76 2.19
CA VAL A 39 -1.37 14.14 2.82
C VAL A 39 -1.30 14.44 4.33
N HIS A 40 -1.72 15.65 4.73
CA HIS A 40 -1.78 16.05 6.14
C HIS A 40 -2.79 15.20 6.95
N GLU A 41 -4.00 14.98 6.42
CA GLU A 41 -5.01 14.15 7.09
C GLU A 41 -4.55 12.71 7.26
N ILE A 42 -3.88 12.18 6.24
CA ILE A 42 -3.27 10.85 6.29
C ILE A 42 -2.27 10.75 7.45
N GLY A 43 -1.38 11.74 7.62
CA GLY A 43 -0.41 11.77 8.73
C GLY A 43 -1.06 11.78 10.11
N MET A 44 -2.16 12.53 10.27
CA MET A 44 -2.91 12.58 11.53
C MET A 44 -3.64 11.25 11.84
N GLU A 45 -4.26 10.62 10.83
CA GLU A 45 -4.91 9.32 10.99
C GLU A 45 -3.91 8.22 11.37
N PHE A 46 -2.67 8.29 10.88
CA PHE A 46 -1.59 7.34 11.20
C PHE A 46 -1.25 7.30 12.69
N ILE A 47 -1.08 8.47 13.33
CA ILE A 47 -0.74 8.55 14.76
C ILE A 47 -1.84 7.90 15.63
N HIS A 48 -3.12 8.11 15.27
CA HIS A 48 -4.24 7.50 15.98
C HIS A 48 -4.39 5.99 15.74
N ALA A 49 -4.06 5.52 14.53
CA ALA A 49 -4.24 4.12 14.14
C ALA A 49 -3.20 3.16 14.77
N LEU A 50 -1.99 3.64 15.08
CA LEU A 50 -0.96 2.81 15.76
C LEU A 50 -1.37 2.35 17.16
N ALA A 51 -2.30 3.07 17.81
CA ALA A 51 -2.77 2.73 19.16
C ALA A 51 -3.79 1.57 19.20
N HIS A 52 -4.37 1.17 18.06
CA HIS A 52 -5.47 0.21 18.00
C HIS A 52 -5.31 -0.78 16.83
N VAL A 53 -4.55 -1.86 17.04
CA VAL A 53 -4.53 -3.00 16.10
C VAL A 53 -5.72 -3.91 16.42
N ASP A 54 -6.83 -3.75 15.71
CA ASP A 54 -8.07 -4.49 15.90
C ASP A 54 -8.20 -5.71 14.96
N ARG A 55 -9.19 -6.58 15.26
CA ARG A 55 -9.62 -7.72 14.42
C ARG A 55 -9.95 -7.32 12.97
N SER A 56 -10.12 -6.03 12.70
CA SER A 56 -10.31 -5.48 11.35
C SER A 56 -9.12 -5.72 10.41
N ALA A 57 -7.88 -5.88 10.93
CA ALA A 57 -6.68 -6.08 10.13
C ALA A 57 -6.70 -7.42 9.36
N LEU A 58 -7.13 -8.52 9.98
CA LEU A 58 -7.22 -9.83 9.31
C LEU A 58 -8.29 -9.83 8.21
N SER A 59 -9.44 -9.22 8.48
CA SER A 59 -10.48 -9.03 7.47
C SER A 59 -9.99 -8.17 6.30
N LEU A 60 -9.18 -7.15 6.58
CA LEU A 60 -8.56 -6.30 5.57
C LEU A 60 -7.61 -7.11 4.67
N ILE A 61 -6.72 -7.93 5.24
CA ILE A 61 -5.77 -8.75 4.47
C ILE A 61 -6.52 -9.62 3.46
N TRP A 62 -7.57 -10.32 3.90
CA TRP A 62 -8.39 -11.12 3.00
C TRP A 62 -9.04 -10.31 1.87
N GLN A 63 -9.55 -9.14 2.21
CA GLN A 63 -10.15 -8.24 1.23
C GLN A 63 -9.11 -7.68 0.24
N LEU A 64 -7.89 -7.38 0.70
CA LEU A 64 -6.80 -6.93 -0.16
C LEU A 64 -6.35 -8.03 -1.14
N ILE A 65 -6.29 -9.29 -0.72
CA ILE A 65 -5.96 -10.41 -1.62
C ILE A 65 -6.96 -10.47 -2.80
N ILE A 66 -8.26 -10.32 -2.53
CA ILE A 66 -9.30 -10.51 -3.55
C ILE A 66 -9.62 -9.22 -4.31
N ARG A 67 -9.64 -8.07 -3.63
CA ARG A 67 -10.15 -6.81 -4.20
C ARG A 67 -9.39 -5.56 -3.69
N PRO A 68 -8.06 -5.49 -3.92
CA PRO A 68 -7.23 -4.41 -3.38
C PRO A 68 -7.67 -3.01 -3.84
N GLY A 69 -7.96 -2.87 -5.13
CA GLY A 69 -8.38 -1.58 -5.67
C GLY A 69 -9.75 -1.13 -5.19
N VAL A 70 -10.69 -2.06 -4.94
CA VAL A 70 -12.01 -1.73 -4.38
C VAL A 70 -11.87 -1.24 -2.93
N VAL A 71 -11.02 -1.88 -2.12
CA VAL A 71 -10.73 -1.43 -0.74
C VAL A 71 -10.17 -0.01 -0.74
N ALA A 72 -9.17 0.25 -1.58
CA ALA A 72 -8.58 1.59 -1.70
C ALA A 72 -9.61 2.62 -2.20
N HIS A 73 -10.40 2.28 -3.20
CA HIS A 73 -11.46 3.13 -3.73
C HIS A 73 -12.53 3.47 -2.66
N ASP A 74 -13.01 2.47 -1.94
CA ASP A 74 -13.95 2.66 -0.85
C ASP A 74 -13.40 3.58 0.24
N TYR A 75 -12.11 3.43 0.58
CA TYR A 75 -11.45 4.26 1.58
C TYR A 75 -11.35 5.73 1.13
N VAL A 76 -10.92 5.99 -0.11
CA VAL A 76 -10.78 7.36 -0.63
C VAL A 76 -12.13 8.03 -0.87
N THR A 77 -13.17 7.26 -1.17
CA THR A 77 -14.56 7.77 -1.33
C THR A 77 -15.29 7.97 0.01
N GLY A 78 -14.63 7.70 1.16
CA GLY A 78 -15.10 8.07 2.49
C GLY A 78 -15.53 6.94 3.41
N LYS A 79 -15.44 5.65 3.02
CA LYS A 79 -15.75 4.50 3.90
C LYS A 79 -14.55 4.14 4.80
N ARG A 80 -14.05 5.12 5.56
CA ARG A 80 -12.76 4.98 6.28
C ARG A 80 -12.88 4.14 7.54
N LYS A 81 -13.98 4.21 8.27
CA LYS A 81 -14.21 3.42 9.51
C LYS A 81 -14.37 1.93 9.27
N ARG A 82 -14.61 1.52 8.03
CA ARG A 82 -14.75 0.12 7.66
C ARG A 82 -13.41 -0.61 7.56
N TYR A 83 -12.34 0.12 7.26
CA TYR A 83 -11.03 -0.43 6.96
C TYR A 83 -9.98 0.05 7.95
N PHE A 84 -9.01 -0.79 8.24
CA PHE A 84 -7.81 -0.39 8.95
C PHE A 84 -7.02 0.62 8.10
N GLY A 85 -6.47 1.66 8.72
CA GLY A 85 -5.81 2.77 8.00
C GLY A 85 -4.63 2.31 7.13
N PRO A 86 -4.48 2.81 5.88
CA PRO A 86 -3.51 2.30 4.91
C PRO A 86 -2.06 2.42 5.39
N PHE A 87 -1.70 3.54 6.06
CA PHE A 87 -0.35 3.74 6.58
C PHE A 87 -0.05 2.90 7.81
N ALA A 88 -1.01 2.77 8.73
CA ALA A 88 -0.85 1.90 9.88
C ALA A 88 -0.71 0.45 9.42
N PHE A 89 -1.48 0.03 8.40
CA PHE A 89 -1.33 -1.27 7.77
C PHE A 89 0.08 -1.46 7.19
N LEU A 90 0.57 -0.50 6.41
CA LEU A 90 1.92 -0.53 5.83
C LEU A 90 2.99 -0.68 6.92
N VAL A 91 2.96 0.16 7.95
CA VAL A 91 3.97 0.12 9.03
C VAL A 91 3.95 -1.20 9.79
N VAL A 92 2.77 -1.69 10.14
CA VAL A 92 2.62 -2.97 10.84
C VAL A 92 3.13 -4.13 9.98
N THR A 93 2.81 -4.16 8.69
CA THR A 93 3.25 -5.23 7.80
C THR A 93 4.75 -5.16 7.49
N VAL A 94 5.31 -3.97 7.32
CA VAL A 94 6.77 -3.78 7.16
C VAL A 94 7.50 -4.19 8.44
N ALA A 95 7.05 -3.77 9.62
CA ALA A 95 7.66 -4.17 10.90
C ALA A 95 7.60 -5.69 11.11
N PHE A 96 6.46 -6.32 10.82
CA PHE A 96 6.31 -7.77 10.89
C PHE A 96 7.26 -8.48 9.92
N THR A 97 7.31 -8.06 8.66
CA THR A 97 8.22 -8.65 7.65
C THR A 97 9.67 -8.47 8.02
N SER A 98 10.04 -7.31 8.59
CA SER A 98 11.40 -7.05 9.10
C SER A 98 11.78 -8.01 10.22
N ALA A 99 10.88 -8.28 11.15
CA ALA A 99 11.10 -9.25 12.21
C ALA A 99 11.27 -10.67 11.63
N VAL A 100 10.46 -11.08 10.66
CA VAL A 100 10.59 -12.37 9.98
C VAL A 100 11.94 -12.49 9.26
N ILE A 101 12.39 -11.44 8.54
CA ILE A 101 13.71 -11.40 7.89
C ILE A 101 14.83 -11.58 8.94
N ALA A 102 14.79 -10.82 10.03
CA ALA A 102 15.80 -10.89 11.08
C ALA A 102 15.88 -12.28 11.74
N LEU A 103 14.74 -12.92 11.96
CA LEU A 103 14.67 -14.24 12.61
C LEU A 103 15.03 -15.39 11.65
N SER A 104 14.72 -15.26 10.35
CA SER A 104 14.96 -16.32 9.34
C SER A 104 16.39 -16.37 8.83
N GLY A 105 17.19 -15.31 9.02
CA GLY A 105 18.49 -15.15 8.39
C GLY A 105 18.40 -14.97 6.86
N PHE A 106 17.24 -14.59 6.34
CA PHE A 106 17.04 -14.34 4.91
C PHE A 106 17.95 -13.20 4.43
N GLN A 107 18.73 -13.47 3.37
CA GLN A 107 19.58 -12.48 2.72
C GLN A 107 18.98 -12.09 1.38
N ALA A 108 18.47 -10.85 1.31
CA ALA A 108 17.89 -10.31 0.09
C ALA A 108 18.94 -9.89 -0.95
N VAL A 109 20.19 -9.68 -0.51
CA VAL A 109 21.32 -9.26 -1.35
C VAL A 109 22.41 -10.33 -1.26
N THR A 110 22.83 -10.85 -2.40
CA THR A 110 23.93 -11.83 -2.47
C THR A 110 25.28 -11.14 -2.27
N SER A 111 26.29 -11.92 -1.83
CA SER A 111 27.63 -11.44 -1.46
C SER A 111 28.47 -10.81 -2.60
N ASP A 112 27.97 -10.81 -3.83
CA ASP A 112 28.67 -10.28 -5.01
C ASP A 112 28.56 -8.75 -5.16
N ALA A 113 27.76 -8.07 -4.33
CA ALA A 113 27.72 -6.62 -4.31
C ALA A 113 28.92 -6.05 -3.55
N PRO A 114 29.41 -4.84 -3.91
CA PRO A 114 30.51 -4.18 -3.17
C PRO A 114 30.21 -4.16 -1.68
N ASN A 115 31.20 -4.56 -0.87
CA ASN A 115 31.04 -4.89 0.57
C ASN A 115 30.29 -3.85 1.41
N GLY A 116 30.40 -2.55 1.11
CA GLY A 116 29.68 -1.49 1.82
C GLY A 116 28.19 -1.37 1.47
N LEU A 117 27.84 -1.44 0.17
CA LEU A 117 26.48 -1.29 -0.32
C LEU A 117 25.62 -2.51 0.05
N ALA A 118 26.15 -3.73 -0.09
CA ALA A 118 25.42 -4.94 0.28
C ALA A 118 25.02 -4.94 1.75
N SER A 119 25.93 -4.58 2.62
CA SER A 119 25.69 -4.45 4.06
C SER A 119 24.66 -3.36 4.37
N PHE A 120 24.81 -2.19 3.74
CA PHE A 120 23.86 -1.09 3.91
C PHE A 120 22.45 -1.49 3.47
N LEU A 121 22.29 -2.07 2.28
CA LEU A 121 21.01 -2.51 1.75
C LEU A 121 20.38 -3.61 2.61
N GLN A 122 21.18 -4.58 3.06
CA GLN A 122 20.70 -5.65 3.92
C GLN A 122 20.10 -5.14 5.23
N HIS A 123 20.73 -4.11 5.84
CA HIS A 123 20.25 -3.51 7.09
C HIS A 123 19.07 -2.53 6.87
N HIS A 124 18.98 -1.90 5.70
CA HIS A 124 18.03 -0.82 5.44
C HIS A 124 17.01 -1.14 4.36
N ILE A 125 16.93 -2.41 3.92
CA ILE A 125 15.99 -2.83 2.86
C ILE A 125 14.54 -2.44 3.16
N ASN A 126 14.17 -2.41 4.45
CA ASN A 126 12.83 -2.03 4.88
C ASN A 126 12.54 -0.54 4.68
N LEU A 127 13.57 0.32 4.67
CA LEU A 127 13.41 1.75 4.39
C LEU A 127 13.07 2.00 2.91
N LEU A 128 13.48 1.11 2.00
CA LEU A 128 13.13 1.20 0.59
C LEU A 128 11.62 1.14 0.38
N PHE A 129 10.88 0.36 1.18
CA PHE A 129 9.41 0.34 1.09
C PHE A 129 8.77 1.71 1.37
N PHE A 130 9.34 2.49 2.28
CA PHE A 130 8.85 3.84 2.56
C PHE A 130 9.16 4.85 1.45
N VAL A 131 10.18 4.58 0.63
CA VAL A 131 10.50 5.37 -0.57
C VAL A 131 9.65 4.90 -1.76
N ASP A 132 9.48 3.59 -1.92
CA ASP A 132 8.72 2.99 -3.02
C ASP A 132 7.26 3.40 -3.01
N VAL A 133 6.63 3.51 -1.84
CA VAL A 133 5.20 3.83 -1.73
C VAL A 133 4.88 5.23 -2.29
N PRO A 134 5.53 6.32 -1.86
CA PRO A 134 5.30 7.64 -2.47
C PRO A 134 5.75 7.72 -3.93
N LEU A 135 6.81 7.00 -4.31
CA LEU A 135 7.27 6.92 -5.69
C LEU A 135 6.23 6.26 -6.59
N LEU A 136 5.69 5.10 -6.18
CA LEU A 136 4.61 4.42 -6.89
C LEU A 136 3.37 5.31 -6.97
N ALA A 137 2.99 5.99 -5.90
CA ALA A 137 1.86 6.91 -5.89
C ALA A 137 2.06 8.08 -6.87
N ALA A 138 3.27 8.66 -6.93
CA ALA A 138 3.61 9.73 -7.86
C ALA A 138 3.53 9.25 -9.32
N ILE A 139 4.10 8.09 -9.62
CA ILE A 139 4.08 7.51 -10.96
C ILE A 139 2.65 7.12 -11.35
N CYS A 140 1.87 6.50 -10.46
CA CYS A 140 0.45 6.22 -10.70
C CYS A 140 -0.34 7.51 -11.00
N ARG A 141 -0.05 8.61 -10.29
CA ARG A 141 -0.66 9.92 -10.55
C ARG A 141 -0.26 10.49 -11.91
N LEU A 142 1.00 10.33 -12.33
CA LEU A 142 1.48 10.77 -13.63
C LEU A 142 0.84 9.99 -14.78
N VAL A 143 0.83 8.65 -14.68
CA VAL A 143 0.22 7.77 -15.68
C VAL A 143 -1.31 7.92 -15.70
N GLY A 144 -1.91 8.20 -14.55
CA GLY A 144 -3.33 8.46 -14.35
C GLY A 144 -3.71 9.95 -14.36
N ILE A 145 -2.97 10.83 -15.04
CA ILE A 145 -3.16 12.31 -14.97
C ILE A 145 -4.59 12.77 -15.35
N ARG A 146 -5.28 11.98 -16.17
CA ARG A 146 -6.65 12.27 -16.61
C ARG A 146 -7.73 11.73 -15.65
N GLU A 147 -7.33 10.98 -14.63
CA GLU A 147 -8.24 10.40 -13.66
C GLU A 147 -8.51 11.40 -12.52
N PRO A 148 -9.69 11.35 -11.87
CA PRO A 148 -10.11 12.35 -10.89
C PRO A 148 -9.39 12.25 -9.53
N PHE A 149 -8.45 11.31 -9.37
CA PHE A 149 -7.75 11.05 -8.12
C PHE A 149 -6.53 11.93 -7.93
N ASN A 150 -6.30 12.39 -6.69
CA ASN A 150 -5.14 13.17 -6.31
C ASN A 150 -3.97 12.27 -5.83
N PHE A 151 -2.80 12.86 -5.54
CA PHE A 151 -1.62 12.15 -5.06
C PHE A 151 -1.88 11.37 -3.75
N ALA A 152 -2.62 11.99 -2.79
CA ALA A 152 -2.93 11.35 -1.51
C ALA A 152 -3.82 10.11 -1.69
N GLU A 153 -4.74 10.13 -2.64
CA GLU A 153 -5.62 9.01 -2.95
C GLU A 153 -4.85 7.85 -3.62
N TYR A 154 -3.87 8.14 -4.49
CA TYR A 154 -2.94 7.12 -4.98
C TYR A 154 -1.98 6.62 -3.89
N LEU A 155 -1.61 7.47 -2.93
CA LEU A 155 -0.79 7.08 -1.80
C LEU A 155 -1.50 6.03 -0.91
N VAL A 156 -2.83 6.15 -0.72
CA VAL A 156 -3.66 5.12 -0.07
C VAL A 156 -3.59 3.80 -0.82
N LEU A 157 -3.80 3.82 -2.14
CA LEU A 157 -3.71 2.62 -2.97
C LEU A 157 -2.33 1.97 -2.85
N SER A 158 -1.26 2.75 -3.04
CA SER A 158 0.12 2.26 -2.98
C SER A 158 0.47 1.68 -1.62
N SER A 159 -0.01 2.27 -0.52
CA SER A 159 0.23 1.76 0.84
C SER A 159 -0.43 0.40 1.08
N TYR A 160 -1.66 0.20 0.64
CA TYR A 160 -2.32 -1.10 0.75
C TYR A 160 -1.65 -2.16 -0.13
N LEU A 161 -1.27 -1.82 -1.37
CA LEU A 161 -0.59 -2.75 -2.27
C LEU A 161 0.79 -3.13 -1.75
N ALA A 162 1.59 -2.16 -1.28
CA ALA A 162 2.89 -2.41 -0.69
C ALA A 162 2.80 -3.22 0.61
N GLY A 163 1.85 -2.90 1.50
CA GLY A 163 1.65 -3.66 2.72
C GLY A 163 1.31 -5.12 2.48
N LEU A 164 0.44 -5.44 1.50
CA LEU A 164 0.20 -6.84 1.14
C LEU A 164 1.41 -7.49 0.44
N HIS A 165 2.15 -6.74 -0.37
CA HIS A 165 3.38 -7.21 -1.01
C HIS A 165 4.44 -7.61 0.03
N THR A 166 4.62 -6.83 1.11
CA THR A 166 5.52 -7.21 2.21
C THR A 166 5.07 -8.49 2.92
N LEU A 167 3.75 -8.67 3.14
CA LEU A 167 3.22 -9.92 3.70
C LEU A 167 3.42 -11.11 2.76
N PHE A 168 3.33 -10.93 1.45
CA PHE A 168 3.67 -11.97 0.48
C PHE A 168 5.13 -12.44 0.65
N TYR A 169 6.07 -11.51 0.86
CA TYR A 169 7.45 -11.88 1.20
C TYR A 169 7.53 -12.67 2.50
N ALA A 170 6.90 -12.21 3.56
CA ALA A 170 6.96 -12.84 4.87
C ALA A 170 6.36 -14.25 4.90
N PHE A 171 5.23 -14.47 4.22
CA PHE A 171 4.48 -15.73 4.29
C PHE A 171 4.74 -16.70 3.15
N VAL A 172 5.26 -16.21 2.01
CA VAL A 172 5.49 -17.06 0.82
C VAL A 172 6.97 -17.10 0.48
N VAL A 173 7.59 -15.95 0.20
CA VAL A 173 8.96 -15.94 -0.34
C VAL A 173 9.97 -16.45 0.68
N ILE A 174 9.95 -15.95 1.90
CA ILE A 174 10.93 -16.34 2.95
C ILE A 174 10.77 -17.80 3.37
N PRO A 175 9.58 -18.36 3.65
CA PRO A 175 9.41 -19.77 3.96
C PRO A 175 9.81 -20.69 2.80
N VAL A 176 9.43 -20.35 1.56
CA VAL A 176 9.82 -21.12 0.38
C VAL A 176 11.34 -21.07 0.17
N TRP A 177 11.97 -19.89 0.32
CA TRP A 177 13.43 -19.75 0.29
C TRP A 177 14.10 -20.64 1.34
N TYR A 178 13.58 -20.67 2.57
CA TYR A 178 14.13 -21.51 3.64
C TYR A 178 14.12 -22.99 3.30
N VAL A 179 13.04 -23.46 2.66
CA VAL A 179 12.91 -24.87 2.22
C VAL A 179 13.81 -25.17 1.03
N LEU A 180 13.87 -24.25 0.05
CA LEU A 180 14.57 -24.44 -1.22
C LEU A 180 16.04 -23.96 -1.23
N ARG A 181 16.56 -23.46 -0.12
CA ARG A 181 17.91 -22.84 -0.05
C ARG A 181 19.06 -23.74 -0.53
N ALA A 182 18.83 -25.04 -0.60
CA ALA A 182 19.80 -26.02 -1.10
C ALA A 182 19.76 -26.19 -2.63
N ASP A 183 18.78 -25.61 -3.34
CA ASP A 183 18.60 -25.73 -4.78
C ASP A 183 18.65 -24.35 -5.47
N PRO A 184 19.80 -23.97 -6.08
CA PRO A 184 19.98 -22.67 -6.72
C PRO A 184 19.04 -22.42 -7.90
N GLU A 185 18.62 -23.45 -8.63
CA GLU A 185 17.74 -23.30 -9.78
C GLU A 185 16.32 -22.92 -9.33
N LEU A 186 15.80 -23.58 -8.29
CA LEU A 186 14.51 -23.27 -7.71
C LEU A 186 14.52 -21.90 -7.04
N LEU A 187 15.62 -21.50 -6.40
CA LEU A 187 15.77 -20.14 -5.84
C LEU A 187 15.69 -19.07 -6.94
N THR A 188 16.35 -19.29 -8.07
CA THR A 188 16.30 -18.37 -9.21
C THR A 188 14.86 -18.25 -9.75
N ARG A 189 14.14 -19.35 -9.88
CA ARG A 189 12.73 -19.35 -10.28
C ARG A 189 11.85 -18.58 -9.28
N LEU A 190 12.05 -18.79 -7.98
CA LEU A 190 11.33 -18.05 -6.92
C LEU A 190 11.58 -16.55 -7.01
N PHE A 191 12.81 -16.14 -7.29
CA PHE A 191 13.16 -14.74 -7.49
C PHE A 191 12.37 -14.12 -8.64
N TYR A 192 12.33 -14.76 -9.82
CA TYR A 192 11.54 -14.25 -10.96
C TYR A 192 10.04 -14.21 -10.68
N VAL A 193 9.50 -15.19 -9.98
CA VAL A 193 8.09 -15.19 -9.56
C VAL A 193 7.80 -14.01 -8.62
N SER A 194 8.66 -13.76 -7.64
CA SER A 194 8.50 -12.65 -6.72
C SER A 194 8.62 -11.28 -7.41
N LEU A 195 9.54 -11.18 -8.40
CA LEU A 195 9.72 -9.97 -9.20
C LEU A 195 8.49 -9.65 -10.07
N ALA A 196 7.82 -10.67 -10.61
CA ALA A 196 6.63 -10.50 -11.43
C ALA A 196 5.37 -10.21 -10.59
N PHE A 197 5.31 -10.69 -9.36
CA PHE A 197 4.13 -10.55 -8.50
C PHE A 197 3.76 -9.08 -8.26
N GLY A 198 4.72 -8.22 -7.94
CA GLY A 198 4.49 -6.80 -7.66
C GLY A 198 3.77 -6.08 -8.81
N PRO A 199 4.33 -6.06 -10.04
CA PRO A 199 3.70 -5.42 -11.20
C PRO A 199 2.31 -5.95 -11.53
N LEU A 200 2.11 -7.26 -11.47
CA LEU A 200 0.81 -7.88 -11.73
C LEU A 200 -0.22 -7.48 -10.66
N TYR A 201 0.21 -7.43 -9.40
CA TYR A 201 -0.66 -7.05 -8.31
C TYR A 201 -1.02 -5.55 -8.35
N VAL A 202 -0.08 -4.67 -8.71
CA VAL A 202 -0.37 -3.24 -8.95
C VAL A 202 -1.31 -3.05 -10.13
N ALA A 203 -1.10 -3.80 -11.23
CA ALA A 203 -1.99 -3.78 -12.38
C ALA A 203 -3.42 -4.18 -11.99
N TYR A 204 -3.56 -5.23 -11.19
CA TYR A 204 -4.85 -5.68 -10.67
C TYR A 204 -5.49 -4.65 -9.72
N GLY A 205 -4.71 -4.04 -8.83
CA GLY A 205 -5.18 -2.95 -7.97
C GLY A 205 -5.72 -1.77 -8.76
N MET A 206 -4.97 -1.30 -9.76
CA MET A 206 -5.38 -0.18 -10.63
C MET A 206 -6.59 -0.52 -11.50
N TYR A 207 -6.69 -1.77 -11.99
CA TYR A 207 -7.86 -2.28 -12.70
C TYR A 207 -9.16 -2.13 -11.91
N GLN A 208 -9.09 -2.31 -10.59
CA GLN A 208 -10.24 -2.20 -9.70
C GLN A 208 -10.45 -0.79 -9.14
N PHE A 209 -9.38 -0.02 -8.98
CA PHE A 209 -9.40 1.30 -8.35
C PHE A 209 -9.96 2.37 -9.30
N LEU A 210 -9.55 2.35 -10.57
CA LEU A 210 -9.93 3.39 -11.52
C LEU A 210 -11.31 3.09 -12.15
N PRO A 211 -12.19 4.11 -12.23
CA PRO A 211 -13.42 3.99 -13.01
C PRO A 211 -13.12 3.94 -14.51
N GLY A 212 -13.96 3.28 -15.29
CA GLY A 212 -13.91 3.33 -16.76
C GLY A 212 -13.33 2.08 -17.44
N ARG A 213 -12.45 2.24 -18.43
CA ARG A 213 -11.92 1.12 -19.24
C ARG A 213 -10.94 0.28 -18.42
N ARG A 214 -11.44 -0.78 -17.83
CA ARG A 214 -10.68 -1.66 -16.92
C ARG A 214 -9.34 -2.16 -17.48
N PHE A 215 -9.29 -2.55 -18.75
CA PHE A 215 -8.04 -3.02 -19.39
C PHE A 215 -6.98 -1.91 -19.49
N SER A 216 -7.38 -0.68 -19.87
CA SER A 216 -6.47 0.48 -19.86
C SER A 216 -5.95 0.78 -18.47
N SER A 217 -6.77 0.64 -17.43
CA SER A 217 -6.36 0.84 -16.02
C SER A 217 -5.34 -0.20 -15.57
N ALA A 218 -5.50 -1.47 -15.97
CA ALA A 218 -4.51 -2.51 -15.70
C ALA A 218 -3.16 -2.20 -16.37
N ILE A 219 -3.16 -1.77 -17.64
CA ILE A 219 -1.94 -1.38 -18.35
C ILE A 219 -1.26 -0.20 -17.64
N LYS A 220 -2.02 0.82 -17.23
CA LYS A 220 -1.49 1.95 -16.45
C LYS A 220 -0.81 1.48 -15.17
N GLY A 221 -1.42 0.55 -14.44
CA GLY A 221 -0.85 -0.03 -13.22
C GLY A 221 0.43 -0.82 -13.48
N LEU A 222 0.44 -1.63 -14.54
CA LEU A 222 1.63 -2.38 -14.95
C LEU A 222 2.79 -1.44 -15.30
N VAL A 223 2.54 -0.45 -16.14
CA VAL A 223 3.54 0.56 -16.53
C VAL A 223 4.04 1.32 -15.31
N ALA A 224 3.13 1.76 -14.42
CA ALA A 224 3.51 2.48 -13.20
C ALA A 224 4.43 1.64 -12.31
N SER A 225 4.11 0.37 -12.11
CA SER A 225 4.93 -0.51 -11.28
C SER A 225 6.30 -0.79 -11.89
N LEU A 226 6.37 -1.05 -13.21
CA LEU A 226 7.64 -1.26 -13.89
C LEU A 226 8.54 -0.02 -13.83
N LEU A 227 7.96 1.17 -14.04
CA LEU A 227 8.69 2.44 -13.91
C LEU A 227 9.18 2.65 -12.47
N THR A 228 8.37 2.31 -11.46
CA THR A 228 8.79 2.36 -10.06
C THR A 228 9.96 1.44 -9.80
N GLN A 229 9.90 0.18 -10.26
CA GLN A 229 11.01 -0.78 -10.10
C GLN A 229 12.31 -0.26 -10.73
N VAL A 230 12.24 0.27 -11.96
CA VAL A 230 13.42 0.86 -12.63
C VAL A 230 13.96 2.05 -11.85
N ALA A 231 13.09 2.94 -11.36
CA ALA A 231 13.49 4.12 -10.59
C ALA A 231 14.12 3.73 -9.25
N THR A 232 13.57 2.74 -8.55
CA THR A 232 14.14 2.23 -7.30
C THR A 232 15.51 1.57 -7.53
N GLN A 233 15.65 0.75 -8.58
CA GLN A 233 16.94 0.16 -8.93
C GLN A 233 17.99 1.23 -9.27
N ALA A 234 17.60 2.26 -10.04
CA ALA A 234 18.49 3.37 -10.34
C ALA A 234 18.91 4.14 -9.07
N LEU A 235 17.98 4.36 -8.13
CA LEU A 235 18.28 4.98 -6.83
C LEU A 235 19.27 4.14 -6.01
N VAL A 236 19.07 2.83 -5.95
CA VAL A 236 19.97 1.89 -5.24
C VAL A 236 21.38 1.92 -5.85
N ILE A 237 21.49 1.89 -7.19
CA ILE A 237 22.76 1.98 -7.88
C ILE A 237 23.44 3.33 -7.61
N LEU A 238 22.68 4.44 -7.66
CA LEU A 238 23.22 5.78 -7.38
C LEU A 238 23.73 5.87 -5.93
N MET A 239 22.99 5.34 -4.97
CA MET A 239 23.45 5.27 -3.57
C MET A 239 24.75 4.46 -3.46
N GLY A 240 24.87 3.35 -4.21
CA GLY A 240 26.10 2.59 -4.26
C GLY A 240 27.32 3.39 -4.72
N TYR A 241 27.15 4.25 -5.73
CA TYR A 241 28.23 5.13 -6.20
C TYR A 241 28.58 6.28 -5.24
N LEU A 242 27.62 6.71 -4.42
CA LEU A 242 27.84 7.82 -3.46
C LEU A 242 28.47 7.36 -2.14
N PHE A 243 28.30 6.08 -1.76
CA PHE A 243 28.79 5.52 -0.50
C PHE A 243 29.99 4.57 -0.66
N LEU A 244 30.48 4.38 -1.89
CA LEU A 244 31.75 3.72 -2.24
C LEU A 244 32.85 4.74 -2.52
#